data_fc5853945f7bc228830b0fcf8f532ece
#
_entry.id   fc5853945f7bc228830b0fcf8f532ece
#
_cell.length_a   1.000
_cell.length_b   1.000
_cell.length_c   1.000
_cell.angle_alpha   90.00
_cell.angle_beta   90.00
_cell.angle_gamma   90.00
#
_symmetry.space_group_name_H-M   'P 1'
#
loop_
_entity.id
_entity.type
_entity.pdbx_description
1 polymer ?
#
loop_
_entity_poly.entity_id
_entity_poly.type
_entity_poly.pdbx_seq_one_letter_code
_entity_poly.pdbx_strand_id
1 'polypeptide(L)'
;MGFALTSGTASAQDNEKAEFKFNEEKHDFGKIPQGTPVTTEFVFTNVGTAPLILAEVRPTCGCTIADYTKTPVKPGEKGVIKITYNAAAAMPFNKTIVVKSNAKTPEKYLNIVGEVIAKATTGTGTN
;
A
#
# COMPACT_ATOMS: atom_id res chain seq x y z
N MET A 1 -46.04 19.46 4.79
CA MET A 1 -45.66 19.36 4.68
C MET A 1 -44.54 18.88 4.46
N GLY A 2 -44.06 18.49 4.34
CA GLY A 2 -43.13 17.98 4.15
C GLY A 2 -41.90 18.28 4.13
N PHE A 3 -41.33 18.43 4.12
CA PHE A 3 -40.43 18.91 4.12
C PHE A 3 -39.36 18.38 4.54
N ALA A 4 -39.02 18.19 4.91
CA ALA A 4 -38.04 17.67 5.50
C ALA A 4 -37.11 16.97 4.78
N LEU A 5 -37.39 16.50 3.92
CA LEU A 5 -36.64 15.82 3.22
C LEU A 5 -35.45 16.35 2.77
N THR A 6 -35.36 17.39 2.49
CA THR A 6 -34.24 17.92 1.91
C THR A 6 -33.02 17.84 2.69
N SER A 7 -33.08 17.83 3.92
CA SER A 7 -31.85 17.87 4.66
C SER A 7 -31.05 16.63 4.48
N GLY A 8 -31.64 15.53 4.27
CA GLY A 8 -30.86 14.35 4.09
C GLY A 8 -30.01 14.40 2.86
N THR A 9 -30.45 15.09 1.88
CA THR A 9 -29.70 15.16 0.66
C THR A 9 -28.40 15.90 0.82
N ALA A 10 -28.42 16.97 1.52
CA ALA A 10 -27.20 17.73 1.73
C ALA A 10 -26.18 16.92 2.48
N SER A 11 -26.60 16.18 3.47
CA SER A 11 -25.67 15.39 4.21
C SER A 11 -25.02 14.34 3.34
N ALA A 12 -25.75 13.77 2.46
CA ALA A 12 -25.21 12.76 1.62
C ALA A 12 -24.08 13.28 0.77
N GLN A 13 -24.21 14.48 0.29
CA GLN A 13 -23.16 15.05 -0.51
C GLN A 13 -21.90 15.29 0.26
N ASP A 14 -22.00 15.75 1.46
CA ASP A 14 -20.83 16.00 2.27
C ASP A 14 -20.09 14.73 2.57
N ASN A 15 -20.75 13.59 2.52
CA ASN A 15 -20.13 12.34 2.84
C ASN A 15 -19.64 11.58 1.64
N GLU A 16 -19.74 12.19 0.47
CA GLU A 16 -19.27 11.51 -0.72
C GLU A 16 -17.78 11.62 -0.82
N LYS A 17 -17.08 10.65 -0.31
CA LYS A 17 -15.65 10.59 -0.34
C LYS A 17 -15.21 9.16 -0.59
N ALA A 18 -14.07 9.04 -1.23
CA ALA A 18 -13.41 7.75 -1.35
C ALA A 18 -12.76 7.42 -0.02
N GLU A 19 -12.60 6.15 0.25
CA GLU A 19 -11.85 5.71 1.40
C GLU A 19 -11.33 4.31 1.12
N PHE A 20 -10.09 4.02 1.52
CA PHE A 20 -9.56 2.71 1.29
C PHE A 20 -9.43 1.94 2.59
N LYS A 21 -9.60 0.63 2.46
CA LYS A 21 -9.39 -0.28 3.55
C LYS A 21 -8.44 -1.35 3.05
N PHE A 22 -7.29 -1.46 3.66
CA PHE A 22 -6.28 -2.43 3.25
C PHE A 22 -6.49 -3.75 3.96
N ASN A 23 -6.21 -4.85 3.27
CA ASN A 23 -6.27 -6.16 3.90
C ASN A 23 -5.14 -6.30 4.92
N GLU A 24 -4.02 -5.63 4.69
CA GLU A 24 -2.97 -5.49 5.68
C GLU A 24 -2.19 -4.23 5.36
N GLU A 25 -1.61 -3.62 6.37
CA GLU A 25 -0.83 -2.40 6.17
C GLU A 25 0.64 -2.64 6.48
N LYS A 26 0.99 -3.84 6.86
CA LYS A 26 2.35 -4.23 7.14
C LYS A 26 2.54 -5.66 6.66
N HIS A 27 3.58 -5.89 5.90
CA HIS A 27 3.88 -7.22 5.41
C HIS A 27 5.24 -7.64 5.91
N ASP A 28 5.32 -8.82 6.51
CA ASP A 28 6.56 -9.37 7.03
C ASP A 28 7.03 -10.46 6.08
N PHE A 29 8.12 -10.23 5.40
CA PHE A 29 8.68 -11.21 4.49
C PHE A 29 9.43 -12.32 5.22
N GLY A 30 9.70 -12.13 6.50
CA GLY A 30 10.52 -13.09 7.23
C GLY A 30 11.96 -13.02 6.79
N LYS A 31 12.63 -14.14 6.78
CA LYS A 31 14.03 -14.21 6.35
C LYS A 31 14.10 -14.45 4.86
N ILE A 32 14.84 -13.62 4.16
CA ILE A 32 14.95 -13.71 2.71
C ILE A 32 16.41 -13.68 2.30
N PRO A 33 16.75 -14.29 1.17
CA PRO A 33 18.15 -14.35 0.75
C PRO A 33 18.62 -13.03 0.15
N GLN A 34 19.83 -12.66 0.47
CA GLN A 34 20.43 -11.44 -0.04
C GLN A 34 20.51 -11.49 -1.56
N GLY A 35 20.19 -10.38 -2.18
CA GLY A 35 20.31 -10.24 -3.63
C GLY A 35 19.13 -10.77 -4.43
N THR A 36 18.14 -11.36 -3.77
CA THR A 36 16.94 -11.84 -4.45
C THR A 36 15.77 -10.91 -4.11
N PRO A 37 15.31 -10.10 -5.06
CA PRO A 37 14.21 -9.20 -4.77
C PRO A 37 12.95 -9.94 -4.37
N VAL A 38 12.17 -9.34 -3.47
CA VAL A 38 10.92 -9.92 -3.01
C VAL A 38 9.79 -8.92 -3.25
N THR A 39 8.62 -9.43 -3.52
CA THR A 39 7.47 -8.60 -3.88
C THR A 39 6.27 -8.99 -3.05
N THR A 40 5.51 -7.98 -2.63
CA THR A 40 4.22 -8.22 -2.01
C THR A 40 3.20 -7.26 -2.60
N GLU A 41 1.94 -7.59 -2.45
CA GLU A 41 0.87 -6.74 -2.91
C GLU A 41 -0.01 -6.36 -1.74
N PHE A 42 -0.25 -5.07 -1.57
CA PHE A 42 -1.21 -4.58 -0.61
C PHE A 42 -2.51 -4.34 -1.37
N VAL A 43 -3.53 -5.11 -1.05
CA VAL A 43 -4.81 -5.01 -1.73
C VAL A 43 -5.71 -4.13 -0.87
N PHE A 44 -6.33 -3.15 -1.51
CA PHE A 44 -7.25 -2.28 -0.79
C PHE A 44 -8.61 -2.31 -1.48
N THR A 45 -9.64 -2.03 -0.70
CA THR A 45 -11.00 -1.92 -1.21
C THR A 45 -11.45 -0.48 -0.99
N ASN A 46 -12.09 0.09 -2.00
CA ASN A 46 -12.70 1.40 -1.82
C ASN A 46 -14.00 1.20 -1.06
N VAL A 47 -13.98 1.55 0.22
CA VAL A 47 -15.16 1.41 1.07
C VAL A 47 -15.91 2.73 1.18
N GLY A 48 -15.52 3.72 0.39
CA GLY A 48 -16.20 4.99 0.36
C GLY A 48 -17.31 5.02 -0.67
N THR A 49 -17.76 6.21 -0.99
CA THR A 49 -18.88 6.40 -1.91
C THR A 49 -18.49 7.15 -3.17
N ALA A 50 -17.23 7.52 -3.32
CA ALA A 50 -16.73 8.20 -4.51
C ALA A 50 -15.54 7.42 -5.05
N PRO A 51 -15.20 7.58 -6.32
CA PRO A 51 -14.06 6.86 -6.89
C PRO A 51 -12.76 7.22 -6.17
N LEU A 52 -11.94 6.23 -5.92
CA LEU A 52 -10.69 6.39 -5.23
C LEU A 52 -9.56 6.48 -6.24
N ILE A 53 -8.80 7.56 -6.18
CA ILE A 53 -7.69 7.78 -7.09
C ILE A 53 -6.43 7.92 -6.27
N LEU A 54 -5.46 7.07 -6.56
CA LEU A 54 -4.16 7.15 -5.91
C LEU A 54 -3.34 8.21 -6.64
N ALA A 55 -2.94 9.23 -5.91
CA ALA A 55 -2.18 10.32 -6.49
C ALA A 55 -0.70 9.99 -6.53
N GLU A 56 -0.21 9.31 -5.51
CA GLU A 56 1.20 9.02 -5.40
C GLU A 56 1.42 7.85 -4.47
N VAL A 57 2.30 6.94 -4.85
CA VAL A 57 2.75 5.87 -3.97
C VAL A 57 4.25 5.93 -4.00
N ARG A 58 4.85 6.32 -2.87
CA ARG A 58 6.28 6.60 -2.85
C ARG A 58 6.96 5.86 -1.72
N PRO A 59 7.92 4.99 -2.05
CA PRO A 59 8.76 4.37 -1.02
C PRO A 59 9.68 5.44 -0.44
N THR A 60 10.06 5.25 0.82
CA THR A 60 10.98 6.19 1.46
C THR A 60 12.43 5.82 1.24
N CYS A 61 12.69 4.79 0.46
CA CYS A 61 14.03 4.28 0.22
C CYS A 61 14.17 3.92 -1.25
N GLY A 62 15.30 4.25 -1.84
CA GLY A 62 15.57 3.90 -3.23
C GLY A 62 15.71 2.40 -3.46
N CYS A 63 15.77 1.61 -2.39
CA CYS A 63 15.87 0.16 -2.50
C CYS A 63 14.51 -0.53 -2.69
N THR A 64 13.45 0.23 -2.78
CA THR A 64 12.10 -0.28 -2.90
C THR A 64 11.43 0.34 -4.11
N ILE A 65 10.71 -0.45 -4.85
CA ILE A 65 9.99 0.00 -6.04
C ILE A 65 8.50 -0.21 -5.79
N ALA A 66 7.70 0.79 -6.12
CA ALA A 66 6.26 0.71 -5.94
C ALA A 66 5.57 0.83 -7.28
N ASP A 67 4.58 -0.04 -7.50
CA ASP A 67 3.68 0.08 -8.63
C ASP A 67 2.27 -0.02 -8.08
N TYR A 68 1.30 0.58 -8.76
CA TYR A 68 -0.04 0.63 -8.17
C TYR A 68 -1.09 0.84 -9.24
N THR A 69 -2.35 0.56 -8.87
CA THR A 69 -3.48 0.77 -9.74
C THR A 69 -3.62 2.27 -10.02
N LYS A 70 -3.55 2.64 -11.28
CA LYS A 70 -3.56 4.05 -11.68
C LYS A 70 -4.90 4.53 -12.19
N THR A 71 -5.84 3.63 -12.38
CA THR A 71 -7.19 4.01 -12.77
C THR A 71 -8.05 4.20 -11.53
N PRO A 72 -9.12 5.00 -11.62
CA PRO A 72 -9.98 5.17 -10.46
C PRO A 72 -10.60 3.85 -10.03
N VAL A 73 -10.66 3.64 -8.72
CA VAL A 73 -11.25 2.44 -8.14
C VAL A 73 -12.64 2.80 -7.66
N LYS A 74 -13.64 2.20 -8.24
CA LYS A 74 -15.02 2.53 -7.93
C LYS A 74 -15.39 2.02 -6.54
N PRO A 75 -16.40 2.62 -5.92
CA PRO A 75 -16.86 2.12 -4.62
C PRO A 75 -17.14 0.63 -4.66
N GLY A 76 -16.63 -0.08 -3.69
CA GLY A 76 -16.79 -1.54 -3.61
C GLY A 76 -15.76 -2.33 -4.39
N GLU A 77 -14.96 -1.67 -5.22
CA GLU A 77 -13.96 -2.38 -6.01
C GLU A 77 -12.61 -2.35 -5.33
N LYS A 78 -11.69 -3.12 -5.85
CA LYS A 78 -10.38 -3.29 -5.24
C LYS A 78 -9.29 -2.74 -6.13
N GLY A 79 -8.22 -2.28 -5.48
CA GLY A 79 -7.00 -1.90 -6.16
C GLY A 79 -5.82 -2.57 -5.49
N VAL A 80 -4.66 -2.38 -6.07
CA VAL A 80 -3.45 -3.07 -5.64
C VAL A 80 -2.29 -2.10 -5.61
N ILE A 81 -1.46 -2.22 -4.58
CA ILE A 81 -0.17 -1.54 -4.53
C ILE A 81 0.88 -2.63 -4.42
N LYS A 82 1.74 -2.73 -5.43
CA LYS A 82 2.74 -3.77 -5.52
C LYS A 82 4.08 -3.21 -5.11
N ILE A 83 4.72 -3.83 -4.15
CA ILE A 83 5.97 -3.33 -3.59
C ILE A 83 7.04 -4.38 -3.77
N THR A 84 8.18 -3.97 -4.33
CA THR A 84 9.33 -4.85 -4.52
C THR A 84 10.51 -4.27 -3.75
N TYR A 85 11.13 -5.10 -2.91
CA TYR A 85 12.32 -4.72 -2.15
C TYR A 85 13.50 -5.46 -2.75
N ASN A 86 14.60 -4.75 -3.02
CA ASN A 86 15.73 -5.34 -3.75
C ASN A 86 16.61 -6.27 -2.90
N ALA A 87 16.48 -6.23 -1.59
CA ALA A 87 17.21 -7.13 -0.69
C ALA A 87 18.73 -7.07 -0.87
N ALA A 88 19.25 -5.89 -1.15
CA ALA A 88 20.67 -5.77 -1.48
C ALA A 88 21.57 -5.89 -0.26
N ALA A 89 21.13 -5.45 0.89
CA ALA A 89 21.96 -5.44 2.09
C ALA A 89 21.50 -6.51 3.07
N ALA A 90 22.45 -7.28 3.61
CA ALA A 90 22.15 -8.35 4.56
C ALA A 90 21.93 -7.72 5.93
N MET A 91 20.69 -7.41 6.25
CA MET A 91 20.34 -6.77 7.50
C MET A 91 18.84 -6.81 7.68
N PRO A 92 18.35 -6.63 8.90
CA PRO A 92 16.91 -6.46 9.08
C PRO A 92 16.44 -5.17 8.41
N PHE A 93 15.23 -5.16 7.90
CA PHE A 93 14.71 -3.97 7.24
C PHE A 93 13.29 -3.66 7.68
N ASN A 94 12.97 -2.39 7.66
CA ASN A 94 11.63 -1.88 7.91
C ASN A 94 11.49 -0.66 7.02
N LYS A 95 10.78 -0.82 5.91
CA LYS A 95 10.65 0.26 4.93
C LYS A 95 9.20 0.72 4.89
N THR A 96 9.02 2.01 4.71
CA THR A 96 7.72 2.63 4.69
C THR A 96 7.39 3.10 3.29
N ILE A 97 6.15 2.93 2.89
CA ILE A 97 5.65 3.41 1.62
C ILE A 97 4.54 4.41 1.92
N VAL A 98 4.66 5.61 1.37
CA VAL A 98 3.67 6.66 1.59
C VAL A 98 2.69 6.62 0.43
N VAL A 99 1.41 6.50 0.74
CA VAL A 99 0.34 6.44 -0.25
C VAL A 99 -0.51 7.69 -0.11
N LYS A 100 -0.61 8.46 -1.19
CA LYS A 100 -1.42 9.67 -1.21
C LYS A 100 -2.57 9.47 -2.17
N SER A 101 -3.75 9.92 -1.77
CA SER A 101 -4.95 9.70 -2.57
C SER A 101 -5.98 10.77 -2.25
N ASN A 102 -7.12 10.67 -2.93
CA ASN A 102 -8.26 11.55 -2.66
C ASN A 102 -9.19 10.98 -1.57
N ALA A 103 -8.74 9.99 -0.83
CA ALA A 103 -9.55 9.37 0.21
C ALA A 103 -9.74 10.32 1.40
N LYS A 104 -10.67 9.96 2.26
CA LYS A 104 -10.86 10.70 3.52
C LYS A 104 -9.55 10.73 4.30
N THR A 105 -8.81 9.65 4.24
CA THR A 105 -7.46 9.60 4.81
C THR A 105 -6.51 9.86 3.66
N PRO A 106 -6.10 11.10 3.42
CA PRO A 106 -5.32 11.40 2.20
C PRO A 106 -3.94 10.80 2.18
N GLU A 107 -3.37 10.49 3.32
CA GLU A 107 -2.08 9.83 3.39
C GLU A 107 -2.19 8.56 4.20
N LYS A 108 -1.61 7.51 3.67
CA LYS A 108 -1.58 6.22 4.34
C LYS A 108 -0.16 5.70 4.29
N TYR A 109 0.24 4.99 5.33
CA TYR A 109 1.61 4.47 5.41
C TYR A 109 1.55 2.96 5.46
N LEU A 110 2.27 2.33 4.53
CA LEU A 110 2.39 0.88 4.49
C LEU A 110 3.82 0.53 4.86
N ASN A 111 4.01 -0.63 5.45
CA ASN A 111 5.34 -1.08 5.85
C ASN A 111 5.65 -2.46 5.31
N ILE A 112 6.90 -2.65 4.92
CA ILE A 112 7.41 -3.99 4.70
C ILE A 112 8.58 -4.20 5.65
N VAL A 113 8.63 -5.36 6.24
CA VAL A 113 9.68 -5.70 7.20
C VAL A 113 10.21 -7.08 6.89
N GLY A 114 11.35 -7.39 7.42
CA GLY A 114 11.94 -8.70 7.26
C GLY A 114 13.41 -8.65 7.59
N GLU A 115 14.09 -9.72 7.29
CA GLU A 115 15.53 -9.80 7.52
C GLU A 115 16.19 -10.41 6.30
N VAL A 116 17.16 -9.70 5.73
CA VAL A 116 17.92 -10.21 4.60
C VAL A 116 19.09 -10.99 5.16
N ILE A 117 19.18 -12.26 4.80
CA ILE A 117 20.25 -13.13 5.28
C ILE A 117 21.35 -13.17 4.23
N ALA A 118 22.58 -13.04 4.68
CA ALA A 118 23.72 -13.05 3.77
C ALA A 118 23.72 -14.35 2.98
N LYS A 119 23.98 -14.21 1.68
CA LYS A 119 23.98 -15.32 0.83
C LYS A 119 25.27 -16.00 1.02
N ALA A 120 25.33 -16.94 1.50
CA ALA A 120 26.55 -17.48 1.76
C ALA A 120 27.26 -18.31 1.00
N THR A 121 27.01 -18.26 1.22
CA THR A 121 27.39 -18.65 1.11
C THR A 121 28.02 -18.82 0.71
N THR A 122 28.17 -18.67 0.79
CA THR A 122 28.54 -18.67 0.63
C THR A 122 29.05 -19.28 0.53
N GLY A 123 29.13 -19.68 0.64
CA GLY A 123 29.56 -20.04 0.56
C GLY A 123 30.16 -20.57 0.37
N THR A 124 30.34 -20.43 0.32
CA THR A 124 30.83 -20.70 0.24
C THR A 124 31.33 -21.15 0.19
N GLY A 125 31.48 -21.23 0.37
CA GLY A 125 32.01 -21.40 0.36
C GLY A 125 32.44 -22.03 0.45
N THR A 126 32.24 -21.99 0.52
CA THR A 126 32.55 -22.36 0.68
C THR A 126 32.62 -22.82 0.56
N ASN A 127 32.59 -22.74 0.39
CA ASN A 127 32.71 -22.93 0.33
C ASN A 127 32.91 -23.00 0.22
#